data_b908100d67fb6bfdcfe995c054159cdb
#
_entry.id   b908100d67fb6bfdcfe995c054159cdb
#
_cell.length_a   1.000
_cell.length_b   1.000
_cell.length_c   1.000
_cell.angle_alpha   90.00
_cell.angle_beta   90.00
_cell.angle_gamma   90.00
#
_symmetry.space_group_name_H-M   'P 1'
#
loop_
_entity.id
_entity.type
_entity.pdbx_description
1 polymer ?
#
loop_
_entity_poly.entity_id
_entity_poly.type
_entity_poly.pdbx_seq_one_letter_code
_entity_poly.pdbx_strand_id
1 'polypeptide(L)'
;MIEKIRIAELTSEEARQELTSEAVVLLPMGSLEDQGIHAPMGDYLAADLMAMEIAKAARADGVPTFVAPVIPFGGKDYFESSHGGISISHATLCGILDDMFGCLNRHGIRKLMIVNGHGGNVPAITEVALRWRQKAGLFVPSMYLWQVAYGQLPALIGAEKAKASSGHGGDPLTSVGLHFYPDLIRKDLVREAPTGSTIKGMAIGGFSSIEYDGAKIQAPIEALEATETGAYACNPTLCSAETGDVLVARLAEIGAGLVRDHVAKGLHD
;
A
#
# COMPACT_ATOMS: atom_id res chain seq x y z
N MET A 1 25.64 -7.89 -8.00
CA MET A 1 24.67 -7.56 -6.92
C MET A 1 24.79 -8.57 -5.79
N ILE A 2 24.82 -8.12 -4.56
CA ILE A 2 24.75 -8.97 -3.36
C ILE A 2 23.37 -9.65 -3.27
N GLU A 3 23.28 -10.82 -2.62
CA GLU A 3 21.98 -11.51 -2.46
C GLU A 3 20.98 -10.78 -1.57
N LYS A 4 21.48 -10.03 -0.57
CA LYS A 4 20.65 -9.24 0.35
C LYS A 4 19.86 -8.16 -0.38
N ILE A 5 18.57 -8.09 -0.11
CA ILE A 5 17.65 -7.11 -0.70
C ILE A 5 17.28 -6.01 0.31
N ARG A 6 17.09 -6.38 1.58
CA ARG A 6 16.74 -5.43 2.63
C ARG A 6 17.96 -4.60 3.04
N ILE A 7 17.82 -3.28 3.03
CA ILE A 7 18.89 -2.36 3.47
C ILE A 7 19.28 -2.66 4.92
N ALA A 8 18.32 -3.03 5.77
CA ALA A 8 18.57 -3.37 7.17
C ALA A 8 19.46 -4.62 7.39
N GLU A 9 19.64 -5.44 6.36
CA GLU A 9 20.50 -6.64 6.41
C GLU A 9 21.92 -6.38 5.92
N LEU A 10 22.16 -5.20 5.34
CA LEU A 10 23.49 -4.81 4.87
C LEU A 10 24.35 -4.35 6.05
N THR A 11 25.61 -4.75 6.03
CA THR A 11 26.64 -4.09 6.84
C THR A 11 26.91 -2.70 6.27
N SER A 12 27.54 -1.81 7.05
CA SER A 12 27.87 -0.46 6.56
C SER A 12 28.80 -0.49 5.34
N GLU A 13 29.69 -1.48 5.25
CA GLU A 13 30.57 -1.65 4.09
C GLU A 13 29.82 -2.14 2.86
N GLU A 14 28.93 -3.12 3.00
CA GLU A 14 28.05 -3.57 1.92
C GLU A 14 27.14 -2.43 1.43
N ALA A 15 26.57 -1.64 2.36
CA ALA A 15 25.75 -0.49 2.02
C ALA A 15 26.55 0.56 1.21
N ARG A 16 27.80 0.81 1.58
CA ARG A 16 28.69 1.73 0.85
C ARG A 16 28.99 1.25 -0.57
N GLN A 17 29.10 -0.07 -0.77
CA GLN A 17 29.42 -0.67 -2.07
C GLN A 17 28.19 -0.80 -2.96
N GLU A 18 27.04 -1.14 -2.43
CA GLU A 18 25.84 -1.51 -3.18
C GLU A 18 24.85 -0.35 -3.36
N LEU A 19 24.72 0.56 -2.38
CA LEU A 19 23.80 1.69 -2.43
C LEU A 19 24.45 2.90 -3.15
N THR A 20 24.73 2.71 -4.43
CA THR A 20 25.29 3.73 -5.31
C THR A 20 24.19 4.56 -5.99
N SER A 21 24.56 5.50 -6.85
CA SER A 21 23.62 6.26 -7.69
C SER A 21 22.79 5.38 -8.65
N GLU A 22 23.24 4.16 -8.91
CA GLU A 22 22.53 3.20 -9.76
C GLU A 22 21.48 2.39 -8.99
N ALA A 23 21.58 2.34 -7.67
CA ALA A 23 20.64 1.60 -6.85
C ALA A 23 19.24 2.24 -6.86
N VAL A 24 18.23 1.41 -7.05
CA VAL A 24 16.83 1.77 -6.82
C VAL A 24 16.45 1.39 -5.39
N VAL A 25 15.84 2.30 -4.65
CA VAL A 25 15.34 2.03 -3.29
C VAL A 25 13.82 2.08 -3.27
N LEU A 26 13.21 0.97 -2.89
CA LEU A 26 11.79 0.88 -2.59
C LEU A 26 11.55 1.27 -1.13
N LEU A 27 10.57 2.14 -0.90
CA LEU A 27 10.18 2.63 0.41
C LEU A 27 8.78 2.07 0.73
N PRO A 28 8.69 0.88 1.38
CA PRO A 28 7.40 0.33 1.78
C PRO A 28 6.81 1.13 2.94
N MET A 29 5.50 1.36 2.91
CA MET A 29 4.76 2.01 3.98
C MET A 29 3.30 1.61 3.99
N GLY A 30 2.69 1.66 5.14
CA GLY A 30 1.28 1.40 5.34
C GLY A 30 0.76 2.06 6.60
N SER A 31 -0.16 1.40 7.30
CA SER A 31 -0.73 1.81 8.57
C SER A 31 -0.92 0.60 9.49
N LEU A 32 -1.00 0.84 10.78
CA LEU A 32 -1.48 -0.12 11.77
C LEU A 32 -2.94 0.22 12.11
N GLU A 33 -3.86 -0.41 11.41
CA GLU A 33 -5.29 -0.12 11.51
C GLU A 33 -6.16 -1.38 11.33
N ASP A 34 -7.44 -1.26 11.62
CA ASP A 34 -8.43 -2.31 11.41
C ASP A 34 -8.55 -2.67 9.92
N GLN A 35 -8.40 -3.94 9.61
CA GLN A 35 -8.54 -4.52 8.27
C GLN A 35 -9.69 -5.53 8.20
N GLY A 36 -10.64 -5.43 9.13
CA GLY A 36 -11.70 -6.40 9.35
C GLY A 36 -11.36 -7.38 10.47
N ILE A 37 -12.38 -7.92 11.12
CA ILE A 37 -12.24 -8.82 12.29
C ILE A 37 -11.46 -10.10 12.02
N HIS A 38 -11.27 -10.47 10.76
CA HIS A 38 -10.61 -11.69 10.31
C HIS A 38 -9.17 -11.48 9.85
N ALA A 39 -8.78 -10.26 9.54
CA ALA A 39 -7.45 -9.94 9.03
C ALA A 39 -6.56 -9.33 10.14
N PRO A 40 -5.23 -9.50 10.06
CA PRO A 40 -4.33 -8.82 10.98
C PRO A 40 -4.40 -7.31 10.78
N MET A 41 -4.21 -6.56 11.87
CA MET A 41 -4.16 -5.11 11.82
C MET A 41 -2.90 -4.65 11.11
N GLY A 42 -3.03 -4.18 9.91
CA GLY A 42 -1.90 -3.54 9.27
C GLY A 42 -1.67 -3.94 7.81
N ASP A 43 -2.00 -3.04 6.94
CA ASP A 43 -1.70 -3.13 5.52
C ASP A 43 -0.19 -2.94 5.23
N TYR A 44 0.58 -2.42 6.21
CA TYR A 44 2.04 -2.32 6.11
C TYR A 44 2.72 -3.69 5.95
N LEU A 45 2.12 -4.76 6.50
CA LEU A 45 2.65 -6.13 6.33
C LEU A 45 2.66 -6.53 4.85
N ALA A 46 1.55 -6.29 4.17
CA ALA A 46 1.46 -6.57 2.74
C ALA A 46 2.35 -5.63 1.91
N ALA A 47 2.46 -4.36 2.28
CA ALA A 47 3.33 -3.41 1.58
C ALA A 47 4.82 -3.80 1.67
N ASP A 48 5.28 -4.25 2.84
CA ASP A 48 6.66 -4.74 3.03
C ASP A 48 6.95 -5.97 2.16
N LEU A 49 6.05 -6.96 2.19
CA LEU A 49 6.21 -8.19 1.41
C LEU A 49 6.08 -7.95 -0.09
N MET A 50 5.16 -7.08 -0.52
CA MET A 50 5.06 -6.68 -1.93
C MET A 50 6.29 -5.94 -2.43
N ALA A 51 6.88 -5.07 -1.62
CA ALA A 51 8.14 -4.40 -1.98
C ALA A 51 9.27 -5.42 -2.20
N MET A 52 9.31 -6.50 -1.40
CA MET A 52 10.26 -7.60 -1.61
C MET A 52 10.01 -8.33 -2.93
N GLU A 53 8.76 -8.66 -3.28
CA GLU A 53 8.44 -9.32 -4.56
C GLU A 53 8.77 -8.42 -5.76
N ILE A 54 8.46 -7.14 -5.68
CA ILE A 54 8.85 -6.14 -6.71
C ILE A 54 10.38 -6.08 -6.85
N ALA A 55 11.11 -6.02 -5.73
CA ALA A 55 12.57 -5.95 -5.77
C ALA A 55 13.21 -7.22 -6.34
N LYS A 56 12.69 -8.42 -5.98
CA LYS A 56 13.15 -9.69 -6.56
C LYS A 56 12.95 -9.72 -8.08
N ALA A 57 11.77 -9.32 -8.56
CA ALA A 57 11.46 -9.27 -9.98
C ALA A 57 12.34 -8.25 -10.72
N ALA A 58 12.51 -7.03 -10.18
CA ALA A 58 13.38 -6.01 -10.77
C ALA A 58 14.86 -6.45 -10.83
N ARG A 59 15.34 -7.16 -9.81
CA ARG A 59 16.69 -7.74 -9.80
C ARG A 59 16.86 -8.86 -10.84
N ALA A 60 15.84 -9.66 -11.05
CA ALA A 60 15.85 -10.66 -12.12
C ALA A 60 16.00 -10.00 -13.51
N ASP A 61 15.48 -8.78 -13.68
CA ASP A 61 15.66 -7.94 -14.86
C ASP A 61 17.00 -7.15 -14.87
N GLY A 62 17.88 -7.40 -13.90
CA GLY A 62 19.21 -6.78 -13.83
C GLY A 62 19.27 -5.41 -13.13
N VAL A 63 18.17 -4.92 -12.54
CA VAL A 63 18.15 -3.60 -11.87
C VAL A 63 18.53 -3.78 -10.38
N PRO A 64 19.57 -3.09 -9.86
CA PRO A 64 19.99 -3.19 -8.46
C PRO A 64 18.95 -2.51 -7.55
N THR A 65 18.00 -3.29 -7.06
CA THR A 65 16.86 -2.81 -6.29
C THR A 65 16.95 -3.28 -4.84
N PHE A 66 16.75 -2.36 -3.90
CA PHE A 66 16.80 -2.58 -2.46
C PHE A 66 15.52 -2.12 -1.80
N VAL A 67 15.22 -2.69 -0.62
CA VAL A 67 14.02 -2.37 0.16
C VAL A 67 14.45 -1.75 1.49
N ALA A 68 13.98 -0.53 1.75
CA ALA A 68 14.13 0.14 3.05
C ALA A 68 13.26 -0.54 4.11
N PRO A 69 13.54 -0.35 5.41
CA PRO A 69 12.63 -0.76 6.47
C PRO A 69 11.24 -0.15 6.26
N VAL A 70 10.19 -0.95 6.48
CA VAL A 70 8.81 -0.49 6.31
C VAL A 70 8.44 0.58 7.35
N ILE A 71 7.66 1.59 6.94
CA ILE A 71 7.01 2.54 7.84
C ILE A 71 5.65 1.95 8.22
N PRO A 72 5.48 1.47 9.48
CA PRO A 72 4.27 0.74 9.89
C PRO A 72 3.13 1.63 10.37
N PHE A 73 3.37 2.92 10.59
CA PHE A 73 2.39 3.88 11.08
C PHE A 73 2.06 4.89 9.99
N GLY A 74 0.80 4.86 9.56
CA GLY A 74 0.28 5.72 8.51
C GLY A 74 -0.34 7.02 9.01
N GLY A 75 -0.75 7.84 8.06
CA GLY A 75 -1.51 9.05 8.34
C GLY A 75 -2.89 8.71 8.91
N LYS A 76 -3.43 9.66 9.67
CA LYS A 76 -4.80 9.58 10.18
C LYS A 76 -5.80 9.42 9.04
N ASP A 77 -6.76 8.55 9.27
CA ASP A 77 -7.87 8.32 8.38
C ASP A 77 -9.16 7.99 9.16
N TYR A 78 -10.00 7.17 8.58
CA TYR A 78 -11.35 6.84 9.08
C TYR A 78 -11.37 5.72 10.15
N PHE A 79 -10.21 5.16 10.54
CA PHE A 79 -10.07 4.03 11.46
C PHE A 79 -9.53 4.40 12.84
N GLU A 80 -9.47 5.69 13.16
CA GLU A 80 -8.92 6.19 14.43
C GLU A 80 -9.72 5.67 15.66
N SER A 81 -11.01 5.39 15.48
CA SER A 81 -11.87 4.81 16.50
C SER A 81 -11.66 3.30 16.72
N SER A 82 -10.95 2.60 15.85
CA SER A 82 -10.70 1.16 15.97
C SER A 82 -9.66 0.85 17.02
N HIS A 83 -9.96 -0.09 17.92
CA HIS A 83 -9.10 -0.44 19.05
C HIS A 83 -7.78 -1.07 18.59
N GLY A 84 -6.66 -0.52 19.05
CA GLY A 84 -5.30 -1.02 18.74
C GLY A 84 -4.65 -0.35 17.54
N GLY A 85 -5.37 0.48 16.78
CA GLY A 85 -4.80 1.30 15.70
C GLY A 85 -3.81 2.33 16.23
N ILE A 86 -2.75 2.59 15.45
CA ILE A 86 -1.79 3.65 15.72
C ILE A 86 -1.59 4.45 14.44
N SER A 87 -2.12 5.66 14.41
CA SER A 87 -1.92 6.62 13.33
C SER A 87 -1.05 7.78 13.78
N ILE A 88 -0.39 8.43 12.82
CA ILE A 88 0.42 9.62 13.06
C ILE A 88 -0.18 10.82 12.33
N SER A 89 0.11 12.03 12.82
CA SER A 89 -0.40 13.23 12.16
C SER A 89 0.18 13.37 10.74
N HIS A 90 -0.58 14.03 9.85
CA HIS A 90 -0.12 14.35 8.50
C HIS A 90 1.24 15.07 8.51
N ALA A 91 1.44 16.04 9.40
CA ALA A 91 2.70 16.76 9.54
C ALA A 91 3.86 15.82 9.94
N THR A 92 3.62 14.88 10.86
CA THR A 92 4.62 13.89 11.27
C THR A 92 5.00 12.98 10.11
N LEU A 93 4.02 12.47 9.37
CA LEU A 93 4.29 11.63 8.20
C LEU A 93 5.05 12.37 7.11
N CYS A 94 4.68 13.64 6.82
CA CYS A 94 5.44 14.49 5.91
C CYS A 94 6.89 14.68 6.38
N GLY A 95 7.10 14.89 7.69
CA GLY A 95 8.45 15.01 8.26
C GLY A 95 9.29 13.76 8.09
N ILE A 96 8.72 12.58 8.35
CA ILE A 96 9.39 11.29 8.14
C ILE A 96 9.81 11.13 6.68
N LEU A 97 8.90 11.38 5.74
CA LEU A 97 9.21 11.27 4.31
C LEU A 97 10.26 12.29 3.86
N ASP A 98 10.19 13.53 4.36
CA ASP A 98 11.19 14.57 4.09
C ASP A 98 12.59 14.15 4.55
N ASP A 99 12.70 13.60 5.76
CA ASP A 99 13.97 13.16 6.33
C ASP A 99 14.52 11.96 5.55
N MET A 100 13.68 11.00 5.19
CA MET A 100 14.08 9.83 4.40
C MET A 100 14.59 10.23 3.02
N PHE A 101 13.85 11.07 2.28
CA PHE A 101 14.30 11.56 0.98
C PHE A 101 15.57 12.40 1.10
N GLY A 102 15.66 13.22 2.15
CA GLY A 102 16.86 14.03 2.44
C GLY A 102 18.09 13.17 2.70
N CYS A 103 17.95 12.12 3.49
CA CYS A 103 19.05 11.18 3.77
C CYS A 103 19.50 10.45 2.51
N LEU A 104 18.58 9.86 1.76
CA LEU A 104 18.91 9.12 0.53
C LEU A 104 19.54 10.04 -0.53
N ASN A 105 18.95 11.22 -0.75
CA ASN A 105 19.50 12.19 -1.70
C ASN A 105 20.90 12.68 -1.32
N ARG A 106 21.22 12.86 -0.03
CA ARG A 106 22.56 13.22 0.45
C ARG A 106 23.62 12.17 0.10
N HIS A 107 23.23 10.90 0.05
CA HIS A 107 24.08 9.77 -0.34
C HIS A 107 24.10 9.51 -1.86
N GLY A 108 23.47 10.38 -2.64
CA GLY A 108 23.40 10.23 -4.10
C GLY A 108 22.37 9.21 -4.58
N ILE A 109 21.57 8.63 -3.68
CA ILE A 109 20.52 7.67 -4.01
C ILE A 109 19.27 8.47 -4.42
N ARG A 110 18.99 8.51 -5.69
CA ARG A 110 17.92 9.34 -6.28
C ARG A 110 16.83 8.56 -6.99
N LYS A 111 17.03 7.25 -7.19
CA LYS A 111 16.09 6.34 -7.83
C LYS A 111 15.22 5.71 -6.76
N LEU A 112 14.10 6.38 -6.45
CA LEU A 112 13.21 6.02 -5.35
C LEU A 112 11.82 5.69 -5.86
N MET A 113 11.16 4.72 -5.23
CA MET A 113 9.74 4.42 -5.45
C MET A 113 9.08 4.09 -4.11
N ILE A 114 7.92 4.67 -3.82
CA ILE A 114 7.12 4.31 -2.66
C ILE A 114 6.20 3.14 -3.02
N VAL A 115 6.17 2.13 -2.13
CA VAL A 115 5.21 1.02 -2.17
C VAL A 115 4.24 1.21 -1.01
N ASN A 116 3.08 1.78 -1.30
CA ASN A 116 2.13 2.22 -0.29
C ASN A 116 0.95 1.25 -0.15
N GLY A 117 0.72 0.74 1.07
CA GLY A 117 -0.41 -0.11 1.43
C GLY A 117 -1.61 0.65 2.01
N HIS A 118 -1.50 1.98 2.26
CA HIS A 118 -2.52 2.71 3.01
C HIS A 118 -3.02 3.96 2.30
N GLY A 119 -4.36 4.09 2.18
CA GLY A 119 -4.99 5.23 1.51
C GLY A 119 -4.74 6.57 2.19
N GLY A 120 -4.74 6.59 3.53
CA GLY A 120 -4.48 7.79 4.34
C GLY A 120 -3.09 8.39 4.16
N ASN A 121 -2.14 7.64 3.60
CA ASN A 121 -0.79 8.13 3.30
C ASN A 121 -0.71 8.98 2.02
N VAL A 122 -1.63 8.78 1.08
CA VAL A 122 -1.57 9.38 -0.27
C VAL A 122 -1.40 10.91 -0.26
N PRO A 123 -2.13 11.68 0.58
CA PRO A 123 -1.95 13.13 0.63
C PRO A 123 -0.53 13.55 1.05
N ALA A 124 0.02 12.93 2.09
CA ALA A 124 1.38 13.24 2.58
C ALA A 124 2.45 12.85 1.54
N ILE A 125 2.32 11.67 0.94
CA ILE A 125 3.21 11.22 -0.14
C ILE A 125 3.21 12.23 -1.28
N THR A 126 2.03 12.64 -1.74
CA THR A 126 1.88 13.58 -2.87
C THR A 126 2.50 14.92 -2.55
N GLU A 127 2.26 15.47 -1.36
CA GLU A 127 2.81 16.74 -0.92
C GLU A 127 4.35 16.71 -0.88
N VAL A 128 4.91 15.69 -0.23
CA VAL A 128 6.36 15.59 -0.06
C VAL A 128 7.05 15.28 -1.39
N ALA A 129 6.53 14.37 -2.18
CA ALA A 129 7.08 14.04 -3.49
C ALA A 129 7.08 15.26 -4.43
N LEU A 130 5.99 16.06 -4.45
CA LEU A 130 5.93 17.29 -5.23
C LEU A 130 6.95 18.32 -4.74
N ARG A 131 7.07 18.51 -3.44
CA ARG A 131 8.06 19.43 -2.85
C ARG A 131 9.50 19.06 -3.23
N TRP A 132 9.86 17.77 -3.15
CA TRP A 132 11.18 17.30 -3.55
C TRP A 132 11.40 17.34 -5.06
N ARG A 133 10.36 17.14 -5.84
CA ARG A 133 10.40 17.35 -7.29
C ARG A 133 10.79 18.79 -7.65
N GLN A 134 10.16 19.77 -6.98
CA GLN A 134 10.42 21.19 -7.19
C GLN A 134 11.79 21.63 -6.65
N LYS A 135 12.12 21.15 -5.42
CA LYS A 135 13.34 21.58 -4.71
C LYS A 135 14.63 20.99 -5.26
N ALA A 136 14.59 19.72 -5.67
CA ALA A 136 15.78 18.94 -6.00
C ALA A 136 15.67 18.15 -7.31
N GLY A 137 14.58 18.29 -8.07
CA GLY A 137 14.35 17.48 -9.29
C GLY A 137 14.18 15.98 -9.00
N LEU A 138 13.87 15.60 -7.74
CA LEU A 138 13.72 14.21 -7.37
C LEU A 138 12.34 13.70 -7.80
N PHE A 139 12.30 12.68 -8.66
CA PHE A 139 11.06 12.03 -9.08
C PHE A 139 10.84 10.77 -8.28
N VAL A 140 9.79 10.76 -7.44
CA VAL A 140 9.45 9.62 -6.58
C VAL A 140 8.02 9.19 -6.88
N PRO A 141 7.81 8.21 -7.77
CA PRO A 141 6.49 7.64 -7.98
C PRO A 141 6.06 6.84 -6.75
N SER A 142 4.74 6.78 -6.54
CA SER A 142 4.12 5.97 -5.49
C SER A 142 3.15 4.98 -6.11
N MET A 143 3.34 3.70 -5.80
CA MET A 143 2.40 2.64 -6.13
C MET A 143 1.47 2.41 -4.94
N TYR A 144 0.26 2.98 -4.96
CA TYR A 144 -0.76 2.63 -4.00
C TYR A 144 -1.35 1.27 -4.39
N LEU A 145 -0.94 0.24 -3.65
CA LEU A 145 -1.15 -1.17 -3.99
C LEU A 145 -2.62 -1.50 -4.24
N TRP A 146 -3.51 -1.01 -3.37
CA TRP A 146 -4.92 -1.38 -3.47
C TRP A 146 -5.62 -0.70 -4.64
N GLN A 147 -5.29 0.54 -4.95
CA GLN A 147 -5.82 1.21 -6.13
C GLN A 147 -5.39 0.50 -7.41
N VAL A 148 -4.13 0.09 -7.50
CA VAL A 148 -3.63 -0.69 -8.65
C VAL A 148 -4.34 -2.04 -8.71
N ALA A 149 -4.43 -2.75 -7.58
CA ALA A 149 -5.07 -4.06 -7.50
C ALA A 149 -6.55 -4.03 -7.89
N TYR A 150 -7.33 -3.05 -7.41
CA TYR A 150 -8.73 -2.88 -7.83
C TYR A 150 -8.87 -2.76 -9.35
N GLY A 151 -7.94 -2.06 -10.01
CA GLY A 151 -7.92 -1.94 -11.46
C GLY A 151 -7.60 -3.26 -12.19
N GLN A 152 -6.92 -4.20 -11.54
CA GLN A 152 -6.54 -5.49 -12.13
C GLN A 152 -7.54 -6.61 -11.85
N LEU A 153 -8.23 -6.58 -10.70
CA LEU A 153 -9.14 -7.64 -10.24
C LEU A 153 -10.15 -8.12 -11.30
N PRO A 154 -10.89 -7.24 -12.01
CA PRO A 154 -11.88 -7.70 -12.98
C PRO A 154 -11.30 -8.58 -14.10
N ALA A 155 -10.08 -8.29 -14.54
CA ALA A 155 -9.39 -9.07 -15.56
C ALA A 155 -8.84 -10.40 -15.03
N LEU A 156 -8.47 -10.45 -13.74
CA LEU A 156 -7.85 -11.60 -13.11
C LEU A 156 -8.86 -12.64 -12.61
N ILE A 157 -9.98 -12.19 -12.03
CA ILE A 157 -10.95 -13.09 -11.36
C ILE A 157 -12.38 -12.98 -11.89
N GLY A 158 -12.60 -12.17 -12.95
CA GLY A 158 -13.92 -11.90 -13.53
C GLY A 158 -14.64 -10.74 -12.83
N ALA A 159 -15.38 -9.95 -13.61
CA ALA A 159 -15.99 -8.69 -13.15
C ALA A 159 -16.98 -8.88 -11.99
N GLU A 160 -17.82 -9.91 -12.04
CA GLU A 160 -18.85 -10.15 -11.02
C GLU A 160 -18.23 -10.54 -9.67
N LYS A 161 -17.23 -11.45 -9.67
CA LYS A 161 -16.52 -11.82 -8.45
C LYS A 161 -15.74 -10.62 -7.89
N ALA A 162 -15.03 -9.90 -8.76
CA ALA A 162 -14.29 -8.70 -8.36
C ALA A 162 -15.20 -7.66 -7.72
N LYS A 163 -16.38 -7.39 -8.29
CA LYS A 163 -17.36 -6.46 -7.73
C LYS A 163 -17.86 -6.90 -6.36
N ALA A 164 -18.13 -8.20 -6.18
CA ALA A 164 -18.67 -8.73 -4.94
C ALA A 164 -17.64 -8.82 -3.81
N SER A 165 -16.38 -9.15 -4.13
CA SER A 165 -15.33 -9.35 -3.13
C SER A 165 -14.59 -8.05 -2.75
N SER A 166 -14.62 -7.02 -3.60
CA SER A 166 -13.86 -5.78 -3.42
C SER A 166 -14.43 -4.89 -2.33
N GLY A 167 -13.56 -4.42 -1.44
CA GLY A 167 -13.88 -3.46 -0.38
C GLY A 167 -12.91 -3.58 0.78
N HIS A 168 -13.08 -2.72 1.77
CA HIS A 168 -12.23 -2.78 2.97
C HIS A 168 -12.51 -4.07 3.75
N GLY A 169 -11.45 -4.81 4.10
CA GLY A 169 -11.55 -6.14 4.68
C GLY A 169 -11.86 -7.26 3.68
N GLY A 170 -12.05 -6.94 2.40
CA GLY A 170 -12.22 -7.89 1.30
C GLY A 170 -11.00 -7.94 0.38
N ASP A 171 -11.27 -8.17 -0.92
CA ASP A 171 -10.23 -8.05 -1.94
C ASP A 171 -9.87 -6.57 -2.16
N PRO A 172 -8.60 -6.29 -2.45
CA PRO A 172 -7.48 -7.22 -2.66
C PRO A 172 -6.75 -7.67 -1.39
N LEU A 173 -6.91 -6.96 -0.27
CA LEU A 173 -6.06 -7.13 0.92
C LEU A 173 -6.18 -8.51 1.55
N THR A 174 -7.39 -9.04 1.72
CA THR A 174 -7.59 -10.35 2.35
C THR A 174 -7.02 -11.48 1.50
N SER A 175 -7.19 -11.47 0.17
CA SER A 175 -6.57 -12.48 -0.68
C SER A 175 -5.04 -12.38 -0.69
N VAL A 176 -4.49 -11.18 -0.74
CA VAL A 176 -3.04 -10.94 -0.61
C VAL A 176 -2.53 -11.42 0.76
N GLY A 177 -3.31 -11.20 1.82
CA GLY A 177 -3.00 -11.73 3.15
C GLY A 177 -3.02 -13.26 3.21
N LEU A 178 -3.97 -13.90 2.55
CA LEU A 178 -4.04 -15.36 2.43
C LEU A 178 -2.83 -15.95 1.68
N HIS A 179 -2.25 -15.19 0.74
CA HIS A 179 -1.00 -15.56 0.08
C HIS A 179 0.21 -15.41 1.01
N PHE A 180 0.38 -14.24 1.63
CA PHE A 180 1.61 -13.90 2.36
C PHE A 180 1.66 -14.42 3.80
N TYR A 181 0.54 -14.36 4.51
CA TYR A 181 0.45 -14.68 5.95
C TYR A 181 -0.85 -15.39 6.31
N PRO A 182 -1.11 -16.59 5.69
CA PRO A 182 -2.39 -17.30 5.88
C PRO A 182 -2.69 -17.66 7.33
N ASP A 183 -1.66 -17.84 8.16
CA ASP A 183 -1.80 -18.18 9.57
C ASP A 183 -2.26 -16.98 10.44
N LEU A 184 -2.16 -15.76 9.93
CA LEU A 184 -2.68 -14.57 10.61
C LEU A 184 -4.14 -14.28 10.24
N ILE A 185 -4.69 -14.92 9.22
CA ILE A 185 -6.09 -14.76 8.83
C ILE A 185 -6.97 -15.70 9.67
N ARG A 186 -7.88 -15.12 10.42
CA ARG A 186 -8.87 -15.84 11.22
C ARG A 186 -10.03 -16.31 10.33
N LYS A 187 -9.85 -17.45 9.67
CA LYS A 187 -10.83 -18.02 8.72
C LYS A 187 -12.20 -18.26 9.37
N ASP A 188 -12.22 -18.52 10.66
CA ASP A 188 -13.45 -18.71 11.47
C ASP A 188 -14.24 -17.40 11.67
N LEU A 189 -13.63 -16.24 11.44
CA LEU A 189 -14.27 -14.93 11.54
C LEU A 189 -14.64 -14.32 10.17
N VAL A 190 -14.26 -14.96 9.07
CA VAL A 190 -14.58 -14.47 7.73
C VAL A 190 -16.09 -14.56 7.50
N ARG A 191 -16.70 -13.42 7.19
CA ARG A 191 -18.13 -13.31 6.87
C ARG A 191 -18.40 -12.13 5.95
N GLU A 192 -19.55 -12.15 5.30
CA GLU A 192 -19.99 -11.03 4.47
C GLU A 192 -20.10 -9.75 5.29
N ALA A 193 -19.57 -8.65 4.74
CA ALA A 193 -19.65 -7.35 5.37
C ALA A 193 -21.06 -6.76 5.26
N PRO A 194 -21.50 -5.95 6.23
CA PRO A 194 -22.76 -5.24 6.13
C PRO A 194 -22.76 -4.27 4.95
N THR A 195 -23.93 -4.10 4.35
CA THR A 195 -24.18 -3.16 3.26
C THR A 195 -25.33 -2.24 3.62
N GLY A 196 -25.42 -1.07 2.95
CA GLY A 196 -26.56 -0.17 3.12
C GLY A 196 -26.53 0.65 4.40
N SER A 197 -25.38 0.80 5.05
CA SER A 197 -25.23 1.70 6.19
C SER A 197 -25.55 3.15 5.80
N THR A 198 -26.13 3.88 6.75
CA THR A 198 -26.52 5.28 6.52
C THR A 198 -26.02 6.19 7.65
N ILE A 199 -25.75 7.44 7.31
CA ILE A 199 -25.49 8.51 8.27
C ILE A 199 -26.46 9.66 8.03
N LYS A 200 -27.18 10.07 9.08
CA LYS A 200 -28.26 11.10 8.97
C LYS A 200 -29.29 10.80 7.87
N GLY A 201 -29.56 9.51 7.59
CA GLY A 201 -30.49 9.07 6.57
C GLY A 201 -29.94 9.06 5.15
N MET A 202 -28.67 9.44 4.93
CA MET A 202 -28.00 9.38 3.63
C MET A 202 -27.18 8.09 3.53
N ALA A 203 -27.21 7.41 2.38
CA ALA A 203 -26.41 6.21 2.18
C ALA A 203 -24.90 6.53 2.23
N ILE A 204 -24.14 5.68 2.90
CA ILE A 204 -22.69 5.77 2.94
C ILE A 204 -22.14 5.15 1.64
N GLY A 205 -21.42 5.94 0.86
CA GLY A 205 -20.79 5.51 -0.40
C GLY A 205 -19.33 5.07 -0.26
N GLY A 206 -18.88 4.82 0.98
CA GLY A 206 -17.51 4.51 1.38
C GLY A 206 -17.04 5.44 2.51
N PHE A 207 -15.89 5.21 3.11
CA PHE A 207 -15.40 6.00 4.26
C PHE A 207 -15.15 7.49 3.96
N SER A 208 -15.14 7.88 2.69
CA SER A 208 -14.91 9.28 2.29
C SER A 208 -16.11 9.91 1.58
N SER A 209 -17.28 9.29 1.58
CA SER A 209 -18.42 9.82 0.82
C SER A 209 -19.78 9.34 1.29
N ILE A 210 -20.76 10.20 1.05
CA ILE A 210 -22.20 9.91 1.15
C ILE A 210 -22.83 10.02 -0.24
N GLU A 211 -24.00 9.39 -0.40
CA GLU A 211 -24.83 9.53 -1.60
C GLU A 211 -26.02 10.44 -1.33
N TYR A 212 -26.22 11.44 -2.17
CA TYR A 212 -27.32 12.37 -2.08
C TYR A 212 -27.82 12.73 -3.49
N ASP A 213 -29.10 12.52 -3.74
CA ASP A 213 -29.76 12.81 -5.03
C ASP A 213 -28.99 12.27 -6.25
N GLY A 214 -28.51 11.02 -6.15
CA GLY A 214 -27.74 10.36 -7.21
C GLY A 214 -26.30 10.85 -7.38
N ALA A 215 -25.85 11.80 -6.55
CA ALA A 215 -24.48 12.31 -6.55
C ALA A 215 -23.68 11.75 -5.37
N LYS A 216 -22.38 11.47 -5.63
CA LYS A 216 -21.42 11.09 -4.60
C LYS A 216 -20.77 12.35 -4.04
N ILE A 217 -21.06 12.67 -2.77
CA ILE A 217 -20.55 13.85 -2.07
C ILE A 217 -19.46 13.43 -1.11
N GLN A 218 -18.33 14.12 -1.13
CA GLN A 218 -17.22 13.84 -0.21
C GLN A 218 -17.64 14.19 1.22
N ALA A 219 -17.49 13.22 2.12
CA ALA A 219 -17.74 13.37 3.54
C ALA A 219 -16.84 12.39 4.33
N PRO A 220 -16.24 12.81 5.44
CA PRO A 220 -15.50 11.91 6.31
C PRO A 220 -16.49 11.03 7.09
N ILE A 221 -16.30 9.72 7.04
CA ILE A 221 -17.11 8.72 7.74
C ILE A 221 -16.18 7.90 8.62
N GLU A 222 -16.38 7.92 9.93
CA GLU A 222 -15.64 7.01 10.82
C GLU A 222 -16.03 5.56 10.52
N ALA A 223 -15.05 4.66 10.56
CA ALA A 223 -15.26 3.26 10.20
C ALA A 223 -16.40 2.61 10.98
N LEU A 224 -16.50 2.87 12.28
CA LEU A 224 -17.56 2.34 13.15
C LEU A 224 -18.98 2.90 12.85
N GLU A 225 -19.09 4.00 12.12
CA GLU A 225 -20.39 4.51 11.61
C GLU A 225 -20.85 3.70 10.38
N ALA A 226 -19.90 3.13 9.63
CA ALA A 226 -20.21 2.34 8.43
C ALA A 226 -20.32 0.85 8.73
N THR A 227 -19.52 0.33 9.68
CA THR A 227 -19.43 -1.11 9.96
C THR A 227 -18.98 -1.40 11.40
N GLU A 228 -19.55 -2.42 12.01
CA GLU A 228 -19.12 -2.94 13.33
C GLU A 228 -17.94 -3.94 13.21
N THR A 229 -17.60 -4.35 12.00
CA THR A 229 -16.65 -5.44 11.75
C THR A 229 -15.36 -4.99 11.09
N GLY A 230 -15.19 -3.70 10.87
CA GLY A 230 -14.09 -3.15 10.09
C GLY A 230 -14.19 -3.43 8.57
N ALA A 231 -14.81 -4.54 8.16
CA ALA A 231 -15.05 -4.83 6.75
C ALA A 231 -16.29 -4.06 6.23
N TYR A 232 -16.19 -3.49 5.01
CA TYR A 232 -17.26 -2.68 4.45
C TYR A 232 -17.47 -2.92 2.95
N ALA A 233 -18.75 -3.04 2.56
CA ALA A 233 -19.24 -3.13 1.19
C ALA A 233 -18.59 -4.25 0.34
N CYS A 234 -18.19 -5.34 0.98
CA CYS A 234 -17.54 -6.49 0.32
C CYS A 234 -18.05 -7.82 0.89
N ASN A 235 -17.74 -8.89 0.17
CA ASN A 235 -17.93 -10.26 0.67
C ASN A 235 -16.57 -10.96 0.83
N PRO A 236 -15.93 -10.90 2.01
CA PRO A 236 -14.64 -11.54 2.27
C PRO A 236 -14.66 -13.07 2.11
N THR A 237 -15.85 -13.72 2.13
CA THR A 237 -15.95 -15.17 1.90
C THR A 237 -15.57 -15.59 0.49
N LEU A 238 -15.48 -14.65 -0.46
CA LEU A 238 -15.04 -14.85 -1.84
C LEU A 238 -13.53 -14.70 -2.02
N CYS A 239 -12.83 -14.18 -1.00
CA CYS A 239 -11.38 -14.04 -1.02
C CYS A 239 -10.69 -15.40 -0.93
N SER A 240 -9.57 -15.56 -1.61
CA SER A 240 -8.84 -16.83 -1.62
C SER A 240 -7.34 -16.65 -1.84
N ALA A 241 -6.55 -17.67 -1.44
CA ALA A 241 -5.12 -17.68 -1.69
C ALA A 241 -4.79 -17.64 -3.19
N GLU A 242 -5.58 -18.33 -4.02
CA GLU A 242 -5.41 -18.35 -5.47
C GLU A 242 -5.62 -16.96 -6.09
N THR A 243 -6.59 -16.18 -5.57
CA THR A 243 -6.74 -14.77 -5.95
C THR A 243 -5.53 -13.96 -5.48
N GLY A 244 -5.02 -14.24 -4.28
CA GLY A 244 -3.79 -13.65 -3.76
C GLY A 244 -2.58 -13.91 -4.66
N ASP A 245 -2.40 -15.16 -5.09
CA ASP A 245 -1.29 -15.59 -5.95
C ASP A 245 -1.24 -14.78 -7.26
N VAL A 246 -2.37 -14.70 -7.96
CA VAL A 246 -2.42 -13.95 -9.23
C VAL A 246 -2.29 -12.45 -9.05
N LEU A 247 -2.81 -11.90 -7.94
CA LEU A 247 -2.67 -10.48 -7.61
C LEU A 247 -1.22 -10.13 -7.28
N VAL A 248 -0.57 -10.89 -6.41
CA VAL A 248 0.83 -10.66 -6.00
C VAL A 248 1.74 -10.73 -7.22
N ALA A 249 1.58 -11.75 -8.07
CA ALA A 249 2.35 -11.88 -9.29
C ALA A 249 2.15 -10.66 -10.22
N ARG A 250 0.90 -10.23 -10.41
CA ARG A 250 0.59 -9.09 -11.28
C ARG A 250 1.11 -7.75 -10.73
N LEU A 251 0.97 -7.53 -9.43
CA LEU A 251 1.48 -6.32 -8.78
C LEU A 251 3.02 -6.28 -8.81
N ALA A 252 3.68 -7.41 -8.61
CA ALA A 252 5.13 -7.53 -8.74
C ALA A 252 5.61 -7.22 -10.16
N GLU A 253 4.93 -7.75 -11.18
CA GLU A 253 5.21 -7.47 -12.59
C GLU A 253 5.08 -5.98 -12.91
N ILE A 254 3.97 -5.35 -12.51
CA ILE A 254 3.73 -3.91 -12.72
C ILE A 254 4.81 -3.07 -12.01
N GLY A 255 5.08 -3.37 -10.73
CA GLY A 255 6.07 -2.65 -9.95
C GLY A 255 7.49 -2.80 -10.50
N ALA A 256 7.90 -4.00 -10.86
CA ALA A 256 9.22 -4.28 -11.45
C ALA A 256 9.35 -3.64 -12.84
N GLY A 257 8.30 -3.70 -13.66
CA GLY A 257 8.26 -3.00 -14.95
C GLY A 257 8.43 -1.49 -14.78
N LEU A 258 7.73 -0.86 -13.83
CA LEU A 258 7.89 0.56 -13.53
C LEU A 258 9.33 0.88 -13.07
N VAL A 259 9.90 0.04 -12.21
CA VAL A 259 11.30 0.18 -11.77
C VAL A 259 12.25 0.11 -12.95
N ARG A 260 12.17 -0.93 -13.76
CA ARG A 260 13.06 -1.16 -14.91
C ARG A 260 12.94 -0.06 -15.98
N ASP A 261 11.72 0.28 -16.37
CA ASP A 261 11.47 1.08 -17.55
C ASP A 261 11.54 2.59 -17.27
N HIS A 262 11.34 3.01 -16.03
CA HIS A 262 11.22 4.42 -15.66
C HIS A 262 12.07 4.84 -14.45
N VAL A 263 11.94 4.17 -13.31
CA VAL A 263 12.62 4.62 -12.07
C VAL A 263 14.13 4.47 -12.19
N ALA A 264 14.62 3.38 -12.78
CA ALA A 264 16.04 3.11 -12.94
C ALA A 264 16.73 4.05 -13.96
N LYS A 265 15.98 4.62 -14.90
CA LYS A 265 16.54 5.48 -15.98
C LYS A 265 16.81 6.92 -15.53
N GLY A 266 16.20 7.38 -14.45
CA GLY A 266 16.24 8.79 -14.09
C GLY A 266 15.32 9.66 -14.98
N LEU A 267 15.38 10.98 -14.80
CA LEU A 267 14.41 11.92 -15.39
C LEU A 267 14.75 12.41 -16.81
N HIS A 268 15.96 12.22 -17.22
CA HIS A 268 16.51 12.83 -18.44
C HIS A 268 17.19 11.81 -19.35
N ASP A 269 16.98 10.52 -19.06
CA ASP A 269 17.56 9.43 -19.86
C ASP A 269 16.59 8.96 -20.95
#